data_171e33fd05d086e4d23262b07c2c8ac1
#
_entry.id   171e33fd05d086e4d23262b07c2c8ac1
#
_cell.length_a   1.000
_cell.length_b   1.000
_cell.length_c   1.000
_cell.angle_alpha   90.00
_cell.angle_beta   90.00
_cell.angle_gamma   90.00
#
_symmetry.space_group_name_H-M   'P 1'
#
loop_
_entity.id
_entity.type
_entity.pdbx_description
1 polymer ?
#
loop_
_entity_poly.entity_id
_entity_poly.type
_entity_poly.pdbx_seq_one_letter_code
_entity_poly.pdbx_strand_id
1 'polypeptide(L)'
;MGKYNLFLDDVRHPYDCISYMPAPGIYSKWIWQTVRNYDEFVSHITKNGMPGFISFDHDLADEHYNQDMYNGQEVYNKHYAEFQEKTGMDCAKWLVDYCMDNNLPLPDYIVHSMNPAGGQNIKSLLDQFKEFQTKN
;
A
#
# COMPACT_ATOMS: atom_id res chain seq x y z
N MET A 1 -15.13 16.52 3.29
CA MET A 1 -16.00 16.00 2.26
C MET A 1 -15.16 15.50 1.09
N GLY A 2 -15.54 14.43 0.49
CA GLY A 2 -14.82 13.89 -0.64
C GLY A 2 -13.64 13.01 -0.32
N LYS A 3 -13.31 12.81 0.93
CA LYS A 3 -12.27 11.88 1.29
C LYS A 3 -12.78 10.45 1.20
N TYR A 4 -11.92 9.55 0.83
CA TYR A 4 -12.25 8.14 0.65
C TYR A 4 -11.24 7.28 1.38
N ASN A 5 -11.55 5.99 1.51
CA ASN A 5 -10.64 5.02 2.12
C ASN A 5 -10.01 4.19 1.02
N LEU A 6 -8.69 4.10 1.01
CA LEU A 6 -7.94 3.42 -0.03
C LEU A 6 -7.33 2.12 0.50
N PHE A 7 -7.61 1.03 -0.19
CA PHE A 7 -7.10 -0.30 0.15
C PHE A 7 -6.11 -0.75 -0.89
N LEU A 8 -4.86 -0.96 -0.49
CA LEU A 8 -3.79 -1.38 -1.38
C LEU A 8 -3.45 -2.83 -1.10
N ASP A 9 -3.75 -3.71 -2.04
CA ASP A 9 -3.46 -5.13 -1.94
C ASP A 9 -3.59 -5.75 -3.32
N ASP A 10 -2.67 -6.60 -3.70
CA ASP A 10 -2.67 -7.19 -5.04
C ASP A 10 -3.74 -8.26 -5.23
N VAL A 11 -4.21 -8.87 -4.16
CA VAL A 11 -5.17 -9.98 -4.27
C VAL A 11 -6.32 -9.92 -3.26
N ARG A 12 -6.07 -9.41 -2.05
CA ARG A 12 -7.11 -9.40 -1.02
C ARG A 12 -8.13 -8.30 -1.25
N HIS A 13 -9.29 -8.49 -0.64
CA HIS A 13 -10.30 -7.46 -0.48
C HIS A 13 -10.32 -7.00 0.98
N PRO A 14 -10.87 -5.82 1.28
CA PRO A 14 -10.95 -5.39 2.69
C PRO A 14 -11.60 -6.42 3.59
N TYR A 15 -12.62 -7.08 3.09
CA TYR A 15 -13.32 -8.13 3.80
C TYR A 15 -12.37 -9.24 4.29
N ASP A 16 -11.33 -9.55 3.52
CA ASP A 16 -10.39 -10.62 3.88
C ASP A 16 -9.54 -10.27 5.10
N CYS A 17 -9.47 -9.01 5.47
CA CYS A 17 -8.68 -8.57 6.62
C CYS A 17 -9.43 -8.72 7.93
N ILE A 18 -10.73 -8.98 7.90
CA ILE A 18 -11.55 -9.07 9.10
C ILE A 18 -11.04 -10.15 10.06
N SER A 19 -10.55 -11.25 9.49
CA SER A 19 -10.19 -12.42 10.30
C SER A 19 -8.89 -12.26 11.08
N TYR A 20 -8.01 -11.32 10.69
CA TYR A 20 -6.70 -11.25 11.34
C TYR A 20 -6.27 -9.86 11.80
N MET A 21 -6.97 -8.83 11.39
CA MET A 21 -6.59 -7.47 11.80
C MET A 21 -7.26 -7.08 13.11
N PRO A 22 -6.56 -6.28 13.95
CA PRO A 22 -7.08 -5.92 15.28
C PRO A 22 -8.29 -4.98 15.24
N ALA A 23 -8.56 -4.32 14.14
CA ALA A 23 -9.71 -3.42 14.02
C ALA A 23 -10.63 -3.90 12.91
N PRO A 24 -11.27 -5.07 13.08
CA PRO A 24 -12.06 -5.65 11.98
C PRO A 24 -13.23 -4.77 11.54
N GLY A 25 -13.74 -3.91 12.43
CA GLY A 25 -14.87 -3.05 12.09
C GLY A 25 -14.61 -2.10 10.94
N ILE A 26 -13.37 -1.64 10.78
CA ILE A 26 -13.07 -0.73 9.67
C ILE A 26 -13.17 -1.45 8.33
N TYR A 27 -12.88 -2.75 8.31
CA TYR A 27 -12.94 -3.51 7.07
C TYR A 27 -14.34 -4.00 6.74
N SER A 28 -15.18 -4.18 7.74
CA SER A 28 -16.54 -4.68 7.52
C SER A 28 -17.56 -3.55 7.31
N LYS A 29 -17.32 -2.37 7.88
CA LYS A 29 -18.30 -1.29 7.88
C LYS A 29 -17.95 -0.13 6.96
N TRP A 30 -16.66 0.11 6.70
CA TRP A 30 -16.24 1.23 5.87
C TRP A 30 -16.33 0.85 4.40
N ILE A 31 -16.50 1.85 3.56
CA ILE A 31 -16.48 1.68 2.12
C ILE A 31 -15.05 1.94 1.64
N TRP A 32 -14.50 1.01 0.88
CA TRP A 32 -13.13 1.06 0.42
C TRP A 32 -13.04 1.13 -1.09
N GLN A 33 -12.07 1.90 -1.59
CA GLN A 33 -11.65 1.84 -2.98
C GLN A 33 -10.36 1.05 -3.03
N THR A 34 -10.30 0.06 -3.89
CA THR A 34 -9.18 -0.87 -3.92
C THR A 34 -8.28 -0.61 -5.12
N VAL A 35 -6.97 -0.58 -4.85
CA VAL A 35 -5.95 -0.52 -5.91
C VAL A 35 -5.03 -1.72 -5.72
N ARG A 36 -4.52 -2.23 -6.84
CA ARG A 36 -3.85 -3.52 -6.87
C ARG A 36 -2.34 -3.47 -7.02
N ASN A 37 -1.80 -2.33 -7.40
CA ASN A 37 -0.36 -2.21 -7.62
C ASN A 37 0.07 -0.76 -7.46
N TYR A 38 1.37 -0.55 -7.61
CA TYR A 38 1.98 0.78 -7.46
C TYR A 38 1.38 1.79 -8.45
N ASP A 39 1.29 1.40 -9.71
CA ASP A 39 0.79 2.34 -10.73
C ASP A 39 -0.64 2.76 -10.46
N GLU A 40 -1.49 1.82 -10.03
CA GLU A 40 -2.86 2.14 -9.67
C GLU A 40 -2.93 3.02 -8.43
N PHE A 41 -2.07 2.76 -7.46
CA PHE A 41 -2.00 3.57 -6.24
C PHE A 41 -1.68 5.03 -6.57
N VAL A 42 -0.64 5.25 -7.33
CA VAL A 42 -0.21 6.59 -7.74
C VAL A 42 -1.29 7.28 -8.57
N SER A 43 -1.80 6.57 -9.57
CA SER A 43 -2.80 7.12 -10.48
C SER A 43 -4.08 7.50 -9.75
N HIS A 44 -4.52 6.65 -8.83
CA HIS A 44 -5.75 6.89 -8.09
C HIS A 44 -5.66 8.15 -7.24
N ILE A 45 -4.56 8.32 -6.53
CA ILE A 45 -4.37 9.48 -5.67
C ILE A 45 -4.17 10.76 -6.48
N THR A 46 -3.40 10.71 -7.55
CA THR A 46 -3.18 11.90 -8.37
C THR A 46 -4.46 12.36 -9.05
N LYS A 47 -5.32 11.42 -9.41
CA LYS A 47 -6.56 11.72 -10.11
C LYS A 47 -7.68 12.14 -9.17
N ASN A 48 -7.79 11.50 -8.01
CA ASN A 48 -8.93 11.67 -7.11
C ASN A 48 -8.64 12.46 -5.84
N GLY A 49 -7.38 12.80 -5.61
CA GLY A 49 -6.98 13.51 -4.42
C GLY A 49 -6.58 12.57 -3.28
N MET A 50 -6.10 13.16 -2.20
CA MET A 50 -5.58 12.41 -1.07
C MET A 50 -6.72 11.69 -0.34
N PRO A 51 -6.56 10.38 -0.05
CA PRO A 51 -7.57 9.67 0.75
C PRO A 51 -7.53 10.12 2.20
N GLY A 52 -8.59 9.81 2.92
CA GLY A 52 -8.63 10.07 4.36
C GLY A 52 -7.96 8.98 5.16
N PHE A 53 -7.93 7.77 4.64
CA PHE A 53 -7.37 6.60 5.31
C PHE A 53 -6.83 5.62 4.27
N ILE A 54 -5.68 5.00 4.57
CA ILE A 54 -5.08 4.00 3.67
C ILE A 54 -4.76 2.74 4.46
N SER A 55 -5.11 1.59 3.88
CA SER A 55 -4.69 0.30 4.41
C SER A 55 -3.66 -0.29 3.45
N PHE A 56 -2.43 -0.51 3.93
CA PHE A 56 -1.30 -0.92 3.10
C PHE A 56 -1.00 -2.40 3.20
N ASP A 57 -0.77 -3.03 2.05
CA ASP A 57 -0.07 -4.31 1.97
C ASP A 57 1.38 -4.03 1.55
N HIS A 58 2.29 -4.92 1.87
CA HIS A 58 3.69 -4.78 1.46
C HIS A 58 3.98 -5.53 0.17
N ASP A 59 3.53 -6.78 0.09
CA ASP A 59 3.92 -7.68 -1.00
C ASP A 59 2.89 -7.61 -2.12
N LEU A 60 3.13 -6.71 -3.07
CA LEU A 60 2.18 -6.46 -4.14
C LEU A 60 2.35 -7.36 -5.35
N ALA A 61 3.33 -8.24 -5.31
CA ALA A 61 3.61 -9.11 -6.44
C ALA A 61 3.66 -10.58 -6.05
N ASP A 62 3.07 -10.93 -4.90
CA ASP A 62 3.12 -12.30 -4.40
C ASP A 62 2.53 -13.30 -5.40
N GLU A 63 1.41 -12.97 -6.00
CA GLU A 63 0.78 -13.86 -6.95
C GLU A 63 1.57 -14.01 -8.23
N HIS A 64 2.53 -13.13 -8.46
CA HIS A 64 3.38 -13.22 -9.64
C HIS A 64 4.48 -14.23 -9.46
N TYR A 65 4.68 -14.72 -8.26
CA TYR A 65 5.64 -15.78 -7.97
C TYR A 65 4.96 -17.12 -8.06
N ASN A 66 4.25 -17.34 -9.18
CA ASN A 66 3.64 -18.63 -9.44
C ASN A 66 4.63 -19.49 -10.21
N GLN A 67 4.22 -20.73 -10.49
CA GLN A 67 5.11 -21.68 -11.13
C GLN A 67 5.53 -21.28 -12.54
N ASP A 68 4.68 -20.53 -13.22
CA ASP A 68 5.00 -20.12 -14.60
C ASP A 68 6.23 -19.25 -14.65
N MET A 69 6.49 -18.50 -13.61
CA MET A 69 7.66 -17.62 -13.55
C MET A 69 8.96 -18.40 -13.46
N TYR A 70 8.89 -19.64 -13.09
CA TYR A 70 10.08 -20.48 -12.92
C TYR A 70 10.28 -21.48 -14.04
N ASN A 71 9.48 -21.40 -15.08
CA ASN A 71 9.62 -22.29 -16.20
C ASN A 71 10.82 -21.97 -17.08
N GLY A 72 11.37 -20.77 -16.93
CA GLY A 72 12.56 -20.38 -17.67
C GLY A 72 13.27 -19.28 -16.91
N GLN A 73 14.59 -19.34 -16.93
CA GLN A 73 15.41 -18.39 -16.21
C GLN A 73 15.19 -16.95 -16.70
N GLU A 74 15.02 -16.79 -17.99
CA GLU A 74 14.83 -15.47 -18.57
C GLU A 74 13.51 -14.86 -18.09
N VAL A 75 12.47 -15.66 -18.06
CA VAL A 75 11.15 -15.19 -17.59
C VAL A 75 11.25 -14.80 -16.13
N TYR A 76 11.88 -15.62 -15.33
CA TYR A 76 12.04 -15.33 -13.92
C TYR A 76 12.80 -14.02 -13.71
N ASN A 77 13.92 -13.86 -14.37
CA ASN A 77 14.74 -12.67 -14.20
C ASN A 77 14.00 -11.40 -14.61
N LYS A 78 13.26 -11.46 -15.68
CA LYS A 78 12.50 -10.31 -16.16
C LYS A 78 11.43 -9.90 -15.15
N HIS A 79 10.64 -10.85 -14.69
CA HIS A 79 9.58 -10.56 -13.74
C HIS A 79 10.14 -10.12 -12.40
N TYR A 80 11.23 -10.74 -11.96
CA TYR A 80 11.84 -10.36 -10.71
C TYR A 80 12.27 -8.89 -10.74
N ALA A 81 12.90 -8.46 -11.83
CA ALA A 81 13.34 -7.09 -11.97
C ALA A 81 12.17 -6.11 -11.98
N GLU A 82 11.04 -6.49 -12.60
CA GLU A 82 9.86 -5.64 -12.64
C GLU A 82 9.17 -5.50 -11.29
N PHE A 83 9.08 -6.58 -10.52
CA PHE A 83 8.29 -6.59 -9.30
C PHE A 83 9.08 -6.18 -8.08
N GLN A 84 10.39 -6.31 -8.13
CA GLN A 84 11.22 -6.06 -6.98
C GLN A 84 11.11 -4.64 -6.44
N GLU A 85 10.82 -3.69 -7.33
CA GLU A 85 10.77 -2.28 -6.96
C GLU A 85 9.36 -1.78 -6.70
N LYS A 86 8.34 -2.61 -6.89
CA LYS A 86 6.95 -2.16 -6.84
C LYS A 86 6.19 -2.79 -5.68
N THR A 87 6.69 -2.55 -4.49
CA THR A 87 6.06 -3.05 -3.27
C THR A 87 5.22 -1.98 -2.60
N GLY A 88 4.56 -2.36 -1.52
CA GLY A 88 3.85 -1.40 -0.67
C GLY A 88 4.79 -0.36 -0.08
N MET A 89 6.05 -0.74 0.16
CA MET A 89 7.03 0.22 0.64
C MET A 89 7.31 1.30 -0.40
N ASP A 90 7.35 0.93 -1.67
CA ASP A 90 7.50 1.90 -2.75
C ASP A 90 6.31 2.85 -2.81
N CYS A 91 5.12 2.34 -2.57
CA CYS A 91 3.92 3.17 -2.50
C CYS A 91 4.00 4.16 -1.33
N ALA A 92 4.46 3.68 -0.18
CA ALA A 92 4.60 4.54 1.00
C ALA A 92 5.64 5.63 0.77
N LYS A 93 6.75 5.29 0.14
CA LYS A 93 7.78 6.28 -0.20
C LYS A 93 7.25 7.33 -1.16
N TRP A 94 6.52 6.89 -2.17
CA TRP A 94 5.90 7.82 -3.10
C TRP A 94 4.93 8.75 -2.38
N LEU A 95 4.14 8.20 -1.47
CA LEU A 95 3.16 8.98 -0.72
C LEU A 95 3.83 10.07 0.11
N VAL A 96 4.93 9.72 0.79
CA VAL A 96 5.70 10.70 1.57
C VAL A 96 6.20 11.83 0.67
N ASP A 97 6.80 11.48 -0.47
CA ASP A 97 7.31 12.46 -1.42
C ASP A 97 6.19 13.34 -1.96
N TYR A 98 5.06 12.74 -2.29
CA TYR A 98 3.92 13.46 -2.82
C TYR A 98 3.37 14.46 -1.79
N CYS A 99 3.28 14.05 -0.53
CA CYS A 99 2.83 14.94 0.54
C CYS A 99 3.80 16.10 0.74
N MET A 100 5.10 15.83 0.68
CA MET A 100 6.11 16.88 0.82
C MET A 100 6.05 17.86 -0.34
N ASP A 101 5.98 17.35 -1.56
CA ASP A 101 5.99 18.18 -2.76
C ASP A 101 4.76 19.07 -2.85
N ASN A 102 3.64 18.61 -2.35
CA ASN A 102 2.36 19.31 -2.45
C ASN A 102 1.91 19.94 -1.14
N ASN A 103 2.75 19.87 -0.13
CA ASN A 103 2.47 20.43 1.20
C ASN A 103 1.13 19.92 1.76
N LEU A 104 0.96 18.60 1.74
CA LEU A 104 -0.25 17.94 2.20
C LEU A 104 0.00 17.14 3.47
N PRO A 105 -0.98 17.07 4.37
CA PRO A 105 -0.83 16.20 5.54
C PRO A 105 -0.92 14.75 5.13
N LEU A 106 -0.17 13.89 5.83
CA LEU A 106 -0.24 12.46 5.62
C LEU A 106 -1.60 11.96 6.11
N PRO A 107 -2.31 11.15 5.33
CA PRO A 107 -3.57 10.57 5.80
C PRO A 107 -3.32 9.54 6.90
N ASP A 108 -4.37 9.18 7.61
CA ASP A 108 -4.29 8.08 8.57
C ASP A 108 -4.07 6.78 7.81
N TYR A 109 -3.47 5.80 8.46
CA TYR A 109 -3.09 4.57 7.79
C TYR A 109 -3.03 3.40 8.76
N ILE A 110 -3.08 2.21 8.18
CA ILE A 110 -2.86 0.95 8.89
C ILE A 110 -2.15 0.03 7.91
N VAL A 111 -1.39 -0.91 8.42
CA VAL A 111 -0.70 -1.90 7.58
C VAL A 111 -1.32 -3.26 7.86
N HIS A 112 -1.89 -3.87 6.85
CA HIS A 112 -2.56 -5.16 6.99
C HIS A 112 -1.74 -6.32 6.41
N SER A 113 -0.48 -6.06 6.08
CA SER A 113 0.38 -7.06 5.47
C SER A 113 0.66 -8.23 6.42
N MET A 114 0.73 -9.42 5.86
CA MET A 114 1.15 -10.60 6.59
C MET A 114 2.67 -10.79 6.58
N ASN A 115 3.39 -9.85 5.99
CA ASN A 115 4.85 -9.82 6.00
C ASN A 115 5.29 -8.93 7.18
N PRO A 116 5.72 -9.50 8.31
CA PRO A 116 6.03 -8.68 9.49
C PRO A 116 7.14 -7.66 9.25
N ALA A 117 8.21 -8.06 8.59
CA ALA A 117 9.32 -7.14 8.34
C ALA A 117 8.93 -6.04 7.38
N GLY A 118 8.27 -6.40 6.27
CA GLY A 118 7.82 -5.41 5.29
C GLY A 118 6.80 -4.46 5.87
N GLY A 119 5.85 -5.01 6.63
CA GLY A 119 4.82 -4.18 7.27
C GLY A 119 5.41 -3.21 8.27
N GLN A 120 6.38 -3.67 9.06
CA GLN A 120 7.04 -2.81 10.03
C GLN A 120 7.82 -1.69 9.35
N ASN A 121 8.44 -1.97 8.22
CA ASN A 121 9.18 -0.95 7.47
C ASN A 121 8.25 0.15 6.97
N ILE A 122 7.09 -0.22 6.45
CA ILE A 122 6.11 0.78 6.01
C ILE A 122 5.65 1.62 7.19
N LYS A 123 5.29 0.97 8.28
CA LYS A 123 4.80 1.66 9.47
C LYS A 123 5.85 2.63 10.00
N SER A 124 7.11 2.20 10.08
CA SER A 124 8.18 3.04 10.57
C SER A 124 8.39 4.28 9.70
N LEU A 125 8.37 4.10 8.39
CA LEU A 125 8.52 5.24 7.48
C LEU A 125 7.41 6.25 7.67
N LEU A 126 6.17 5.77 7.69
CA LEU A 126 5.02 6.66 7.79
C LEU A 126 4.93 7.32 9.16
N ASP A 127 5.22 6.58 10.23
CA ASP A 127 5.21 7.13 11.58
C ASP A 127 6.25 8.24 11.72
N GLN A 128 7.45 8.03 11.16
CA GLN A 128 8.50 9.05 11.22
C GLN A 128 8.11 10.30 10.45
N PHE A 129 7.51 10.14 9.29
CA PHE A 129 7.08 11.29 8.50
C PHE A 129 5.95 12.04 9.19
N LYS A 130 5.00 11.32 9.76
CA LYS A 130 3.90 11.94 10.49
C LYS A 130 4.40 12.74 11.67
N GLU A 131 5.37 12.20 12.39
CA GLU A 131 6.00 12.91 13.51
C GLU A 131 6.70 14.16 13.02
N PHE A 132 7.41 14.06 11.90
CA PHE A 132 8.07 15.23 11.31
C PHE A 132 7.05 16.32 10.98
N GLN A 133 5.92 15.95 10.41
CA GLN A 133 4.88 16.92 10.05
C GLN A 133 4.29 17.61 11.28
N THR A 134 4.10 16.88 12.37
CA THR A 134 3.52 17.48 13.58
C THR A 134 4.49 18.41 14.29
N LYS A 135 5.79 18.23 14.10
CA LYS A 135 6.79 19.11 14.72
C LYS A 135 7.01 20.40 13.94
N ASN A 136 6.55 20.43 12.74
CA ASN A 136 6.68 21.58 11.87
C ASN A 136 5.31 22.18 11.59
#